data_0a01d27664c067ecf1fad29e54545437
#
_entry.id   0a01d27664c067ecf1fad29e54545437
#
_cell.length_a   1.000
_cell.length_b   1.000
_cell.length_c   1.000
_cell.angle_alpha   90.00
_cell.angle_beta   90.00
_cell.angle_gamma   90.00
#
_symmetry.space_group_name_H-M   'P 1'
#
loop_
_entity.id
_entity.type
_entity.pdbx_description
1 polymer ?
#
loop_
_entity_poly.entity_id
_entity_poly.type
_entity_poly.pdbx_seq_one_letter_code
_entity_poly.pdbx_strand_id
1 'polypeptide(L)'
;SSTSRGLGDVYKRQSIISSLAVVLLAFLLRGFIISVILNSLEKLASKTESKIDDEILNALRKPIGLIPVTIALYLCTLILPISGLVGDIASNIVKAFVIFTIFSALANSIKPIFEALSTSSWLTASMQMWLERASKFLVWVIGIAIILDIFGIQIGPLIAGLGLFSVAVALGAQDFFKNLISGILIIGEHRFQPGDRIEVAGELHGIVETIGFRSTVIRTFDTAPMTIPNKDLSDVKVINHGEMINRRINWKINLIYSTSVEQLEAIRSDIKKYIIDSSDFSTDGDLDPVVRVIELGASSIDVMIVAYADPMGFAAFNEVKENLICLLYTSDAADE
;
A
#
# COMPACT_ATOMS: atom_id res chain seq x y z
N SER A 1 33.64 -47.45 -53.84
CA SER A 1 33.82 -46.25 -52.98
C SER A 1 33.23 -44.94 -53.55
N SER A 2 32.87 -44.89 -54.84
CA SER A 2 32.22 -43.67 -55.43
C SER A 2 30.70 -43.61 -55.22
N THR A 3 30.03 -44.74 -55.12
CA THR A 3 28.56 -44.85 -54.90
C THR A 3 28.14 -44.42 -53.47
N SER A 4 28.95 -44.65 -52.44
CA SER A 4 28.66 -44.28 -51.09
C SER A 4 28.80 -42.79 -50.87
N ARG A 5 29.70 -42.09 -51.59
CA ARG A 5 29.81 -40.62 -51.54
C ARG A 5 28.62 -39.91 -52.21
N GLY A 6 28.13 -40.44 -53.34
CA GLY A 6 26.99 -39.92 -54.08
C GLY A 6 25.66 -40.02 -53.27
N LEU A 7 25.45 -41.10 -52.55
CA LEU A 7 24.29 -41.30 -51.69
C LEU A 7 24.31 -40.32 -50.50
N GLY A 8 25.48 -40.08 -49.86
CA GLY A 8 25.62 -39.15 -48.79
C GLY A 8 25.32 -37.67 -49.16
N ASP A 9 25.71 -37.28 -50.36
CA ASP A 9 25.44 -35.94 -50.91
C ASP A 9 23.97 -35.75 -51.29
N VAL A 10 23.29 -36.76 -51.76
CA VAL A 10 21.84 -36.74 -52.07
C VAL A 10 21.03 -36.62 -50.78
N TYR A 11 21.37 -37.37 -49.73
CA TYR A 11 20.71 -37.25 -48.42
C TYR A 11 20.89 -35.85 -47.78
N LYS A 12 22.09 -35.28 -47.87
CA LYS A 12 22.36 -33.92 -47.40
C LYS A 12 21.54 -32.86 -48.13
N ARG A 13 21.49 -32.95 -49.47
CA ARG A 13 20.67 -32.03 -50.28
C ARG A 13 19.18 -32.18 -49.98
N GLN A 14 18.68 -33.38 -49.80
CA GLN A 14 17.29 -33.64 -49.44
C GLN A 14 16.96 -33.07 -48.06
N SER A 15 17.81 -33.24 -47.05
CA SER A 15 17.62 -32.68 -45.71
C SER A 15 17.60 -31.14 -45.72
N ILE A 16 18.45 -30.50 -46.53
CA ILE A 16 18.47 -29.03 -46.68
C ILE A 16 17.18 -28.57 -47.35
N ILE A 17 16.74 -29.21 -48.43
CA ILE A 17 15.49 -28.83 -49.12
C ILE A 17 14.29 -29.04 -48.21
N SER A 18 14.24 -30.15 -47.46
CA SER A 18 13.17 -30.42 -46.50
C SER A 18 13.12 -29.36 -45.37
N SER A 19 14.28 -28.95 -44.84
CA SER A 19 14.36 -27.91 -43.81
C SER A 19 13.90 -26.56 -44.35
N LEU A 20 14.29 -26.19 -45.56
CA LEU A 20 13.85 -24.96 -46.22
C LEU A 20 12.33 -24.98 -46.46
N ALA A 21 11.77 -26.12 -46.89
CA ALA A 21 10.33 -26.30 -47.07
C ALA A 21 9.56 -26.14 -45.72
N VAL A 22 10.07 -26.71 -44.63
CA VAL A 22 9.46 -26.59 -43.29
C VAL A 22 9.44 -25.15 -42.85
N VAL A 23 10.53 -24.40 -43.01
CA VAL A 23 10.59 -22.98 -42.66
C VAL A 23 9.60 -22.18 -43.50
N LEU A 24 9.54 -22.40 -44.80
CA LEU A 24 8.65 -21.71 -45.73
C LEU A 24 7.19 -22.01 -45.41
N LEU A 25 6.87 -23.26 -45.08
CA LEU A 25 5.55 -23.71 -44.64
C LEU A 25 5.14 -23.03 -43.33
N ALA A 26 6.06 -22.92 -42.37
CA ALA A 26 5.80 -22.22 -41.09
C ALA A 26 5.50 -20.74 -41.29
N PHE A 27 6.20 -20.08 -42.20
CA PHE A 27 5.89 -18.69 -42.58
C PHE A 27 4.52 -18.55 -43.25
N LEU A 28 4.15 -19.45 -44.12
CA LEU A 28 2.86 -19.46 -44.81
C LEU A 28 1.71 -19.75 -43.83
N LEU A 29 1.90 -20.68 -42.90
CA LEU A 29 0.90 -21.08 -41.92
C LEU A 29 0.85 -20.15 -40.69
N ARG A 30 1.80 -19.23 -40.56
CA ARG A 30 1.90 -18.32 -39.41
C ARG A 30 0.58 -17.63 -39.14
N GLY A 31 -0.07 -17.04 -40.14
CA GLY A 31 -1.34 -16.33 -39.97
C GLY A 31 -2.47 -17.23 -39.51
N PHE A 32 -2.53 -18.47 -40.05
CA PHE A 32 -3.53 -19.46 -39.68
C PHE A 32 -3.35 -19.91 -38.21
N ILE A 33 -2.11 -20.24 -37.83
CA ILE A 33 -1.78 -20.69 -36.46
C ILE A 33 -2.08 -19.59 -35.43
N ILE A 34 -1.72 -18.34 -35.74
CA ILE A 34 -2.05 -17.18 -34.89
C ILE A 34 -3.56 -17.09 -34.71
N SER A 35 -4.34 -17.18 -35.79
CA SER A 35 -5.80 -17.11 -35.74
C SER A 35 -6.40 -18.24 -34.89
N VAL A 36 -5.94 -19.46 -35.06
CA VAL A 36 -6.44 -20.62 -34.30
C VAL A 36 -6.14 -20.49 -32.80
N ILE A 37 -4.92 -20.07 -32.46
CA ILE A 37 -4.52 -19.89 -31.05
C ILE A 37 -5.31 -18.73 -30.42
N LEU A 38 -5.40 -17.57 -31.11
CA LEU A 38 -6.13 -16.41 -30.60
C LEU A 38 -7.62 -16.70 -30.45
N ASN A 39 -8.27 -17.30 -31.44
CA ASN A 39 -9.69 -17.66 -31.35
C ASN A 39 -9.96 -18.66 -30.21
N SER A 40 -9.02 -19.53 -29.91
CA SER A 40 -9.12 -20.45 -28.77
C SER A 40 -8.98 -19.72 -27.44
N LEU A 41 -8.10 -18.75 -27.35
CA LEU A 41 -7.93 -17.90 -26.18
C LEU A 41 -9.10 -16.92 -26.00
N GLU A 42 -9.60 -16.35 -27.10
CA GLU A 42 -10.81 -15.50 -27.09
C GLU A 42 -12.04 -16.26 -26.55
N LYS A 43 -12.20 -17.53 -26.92
CA LYS A 43 -13.29 -18.38 -26.37
C LYS A 43 -13.14 -18.66 -24.88
N LEU A 44 -11.92 -18.66 -24.34
CA LEU A 44 -11.69 -18.75 -22.90
C LEU A 44 -11.96 -17.40 -22.23
N ALA A 45 -11.51 -16.31 -22.84
CA ALA A 45 -11.65 -14.94 -22.36
C ALA A 45 -13.11 -14.45 -22.43
N SER A 46 -13.89 -14.90 -23.43
CA SER A 46 -15.30 -14.51 -23.58
C SER A 46 -16.23 -14.95 -22.44
N LYS A 47 -15.71 -15.74 -21.50
CA LYS A 47 -16.39 -16.06 -20.21
C LYS A 47 -16.23 -14.95 -19.18
N THR A 48 -15.36 -13.97 -19.41
CA THR A 48 -15.07 -12.85 -18.53
C THR A 48 -15.45 -11.56 -19.27
N GLU A 49 -16.34 -10.72 -18.74
CA GLU A 49 -16.79 -9.46 -19.36
C GLU A 49 -15.73 -8.32 -19.23
N SER A 50 -14.44 -8.62 -19.37
CA SER A 50 -13.37 -7.66 -19.13
C SER A 50 -12.72 -7.21 -20.44
N LYS A 51 -12.71 -5.90 -20.71
CA LYS A 51 -11.97 -5.29 -21.83
C LYS A 51 -10.44 -5.56 -21.79
N ILE A 52 -9.94 -5.92 -20.61
CA ILE A 52 -8.52 -6.21 -20.35
C ILE A 52 -8.08 -7.43 -21.13
N ASP A 53 -8.96 -8.43 -21.25
CA ASP A 53 -8.67 -9.68 -21.90
C ASP A 53 -8.39 -9.47 -23.42
N ASP A 54 -9.16 -8.58 -24.05
CA ASP A 54 -8.98 -8.25 -25.47
C ASP A 54 -7.67 -7.52 -25.74
N GLU A 55 -7.27 -6.61 -24.84
CA GLU A 55 -6.02 -5.86 -24.96
C GLU A 55 -4.80 -6.77 -24.74
N ILE A 56 -4.87 -7.69 -23.77
CA ILE A 56 -3.83 -8.70 -23.55
C ILE A 56 -3.71 -9.63 -24.76
N LEU A 57 -4.81 -10.12 -25.32
CA LEU A 57 -4.83 -10.97 -26.51
C LEU A 57 -4.21 -10.25 -27.71
N ASN A 58 -4.52 -8.99 -27.92
CA ASN A 58 -3.91 -8.18 -28.97
C ASN A 58 -2.40 -7.98 -28.76
N ALA A 59 -1.96 -7.76 -27.52
CA ALA A 59 -0.54 -7.64 -27.18
C ALA A 59 0.24 -8.95 -27.40
N LEU A 60 -0.40 -10.09 -27.16
CA LEU A 60 0.16 -11.43 -27.37
C LEU A 60 0.22 -11.85 -28.85
N ARG A 61 -0.49 -11.17 -29.75
CA ARG A 61 -0.52 -11.52 -31.19
C ARG A 61 0.86 -11.57 -31.83
N LYS A 62 1.74 -10.62 -31.51
CA LYS A 62 3.12 -10.58 -32.00
C LYS A 62 3.98 -11.74 -31.47
N PRO A 63 4.05 -11.99 -30.14
CA PRO A 63 4.80 -13.13 -29.59
C PRO A 63 4.28 -14.49 -30.06
N ILE A 64 2.97 -14.69 -30.10
CA ILE A 64 2.34 -15.93 -30.60
C ILE A 64 2.77 -16.19 -32.05
N GLY A 65 2.95 -15.12 -32.83
CA GLY A 65 3.45 -15.23 -34.19
C GLY A 65 4.88 -15.78 -34.32
N LEU A 66 5.66 -15.83 -33.24
CA LEU A 66 6.99 -16.43 -33.23
C LEU A 66 6.95 -17.94 -32.98
N ILE A 67 5.87 -18.49 -32.42
CA ILE A 67 5.73 -19.89 -32.08
C ILE A 67 5.92 -20.80 -33.31
N PRO A 68 5.25 -20.58 -34.47
CA PRO A 68 5.44 -21.40 -35.66
C PRO A 68 6.89 -21.38 -36.16
N VAL A 69 7.56 -20.21 -36.07
CA VAL A 69 8.97 -20.08 -36.47
C VAL A 69 9.87 -20.88 -35.54
N THR A 70 9.62 -20.81 -34.22
CA THR A 70 10.37 -21.58 -33.23
C THR A 70 10.21 -23.08 -33.44
N ILE A 71 8.99 -23.56 -33.73
CA ILE A 71 8.70 -24.97 -34.04
C ILE A 71 9.42 -25.37 -35.31
N ALA A 72 9.38 -24.55 -36.36
CA ALA A 72 10.09 -24.84 -37.61
C ALA A 72 11.60 -24.96 -37.41
N LEU A 73 12.20 -24.05 -36.66
CA LEU A 73 13.62 -24.10 -36.31
C LEU A 73 13.95 -25.38 -35.53
N TYR A 74 13.11 -25.77 -34.57
CA TYR A 74 13.26 -27.03 -33.84
C TYR A 74 13.19 -28.24 -34.78
N LEU A 75 12.21 -28.31 -35.67
CA LEU A 75 12.10 -29.38 -36.67
C LEU A 75 13.30 -29.43 -37.62
N CYS A 76 13.87 -28.27 -37.99
CA CYS A 76 15.10 -28.21 -38.76
C CYS A 76 16.28 -28.88 -38.04
N THR A 77 16.41 -28.70 -36.72
CA THR A 77 17.48 -29.38 -35.96
C THR A 77 17.31 -30.91 -35.90
N LEU A 78 16.09 -31.41 -36.05
CA LEU A 78 15.80 -32.83 -36.10
C LEU A 78 16.03 -33.43 -37.50
N ILE A 79 15.75 -32.67 -38.57
CA ILE A 79 15.87 -33.15 -39.99
C ILE A 79 17.30 -33.09 -40.47
N LEU A 80 18.04 -32.06 -40.08
CA LEU A 80 19.42 -31.85 -40.47
C LEU A 80 20.35 -32.77 -39.65
N PRO A 81 21.16 -33.61 -40.23
CA PRO A 81 22.13 -34.45 -39.51
C PRO A 81 23.33 -33.59 -39.08
N ILE A 82 23.06 -32.61 -38.21
CA ILE A 82 24.07 -31.72 -37.69
C ILE A 82 24.55 -32.28 -36.36
N SER A 83 25.86 -32.62 -36.28
CA SER A 83 26.47 -33.14 -35.06
C SER A 83 27.69 -32.28 -34.65
N GLY A 84 28.10 -32.38 -33.40
CA GLY A 84 29.20 -31.59 -32.82
C GLY A 84 28.85 -30.12 -32.62
N LEU A 85 29.84 -29.25 -32.66
CA LEU A 85 29.73 -27.82 -32.31
C LEU A 85 28.59 -27.09 -33.05
N VAL A 86 28.34 -27.41 -34.32
CA VAL A 86 27.28 -26.79 -35.11
C VAL A 86 25.91 -27.26 -34.66
N GLY A 87 25.74 -28.51 -34.25
CA GLY A 87 24.51 -29.03 -33.66
C GLY A 87 24.18 -28.37 -32.32
N ASP A 88 25.20 -28.21 -31.49
CA ASP A 88 25.05 -27.52 -30.19
C ASP A 88 24.64 -26.07 -30.37
N ILE A 89 25.26 -25.31 -31.26
CA ILE A 89 24.89 -23.96 -31.60
C ILE A 89 23.45 -23.88 -32.13
N ALA A 90 23.06 -24.75 -33.03
CA ALA A 90 21.71 -24.79 -33.60
C ALA A 90 20.66 -25.05 -32.50
N SER A 91 20.93 -26.01 -31.62
CA SER A 91 20.07 -26.30 -30.45
C SER A 91 19.96 -25.08 -29.51
N ASN A 92 21.07 -24.40 -29.21
CA ASN A 92 21.08 -23.22 -28.35
C ASN A 92 20.34 -22.05 -29.00
N ILE A 93 20.40 -21.87 -30.31
CA ILE A 93 19.60 -20.89 -31.04
C ILE A 93 18.10 -21.18 -30.86
N VAL A 94 17.66 -22.42 -31.00
CA VAL A 94 16.26 -22.80 -30.80
C VAL A 94 15.81 -22.49 -29.37
N LYS A 95 16.61 -22.91 -28.38
CA LYS A 95 16.33 -22.59 -26.97
C LYS A 95 16.23 -21.08 -26.72
N ALA A 96 17.16 -20.30 -27.29
CA ALA A 96 17.15 -18.84 -27.19
C ALA A 96 15.88 -18.21 -27.79
N PHE A 97 15.42 -18.76 -28.96
CA PHE A 97 14.17 -18.31 -29.57
C PHE A 97 12.93 -18.64 -28.72
N VAL A 98 12.91 -19.78 -28.03
CA VAL A 98 11.83 -20.13 -27.08
C VAL A 98 11.81 -19.11 -25.96
N ILE A 99 12.96 -18.86 -25.33
CA ILE A 99 13.07 -17.88 -24.22
C ILE A 99 12.69 -16.47 -24.70
N PHE A 100 13.20 -16.05 -25.86
CA PHE A 100 12.83 -14.76 -26.45
C PHE A 100 11.33 -14.63 -26.68
N THR A 101 10.66 -15.68 -27.16
CA THR A 101 9.21 -15.68 -27.38
C THR A 101 8.44 -15.53 -26.08
N ILE A 102 8.84 -16.26 -25.02
CA ILE A 102 8.22 -16.19 -23.70
C ILE A 102 8.39 -14.78 -23.10
N PHE A 103 9.62 -14.26 -23.06
CA PHE A 103 9.89 -12.94 -22.48
C PHE A 103 9.30 -11.80 -23.32
N SER A 104 9.22 -11.96 -24.66
CA SER A 104 8.49 -11.04 -25.51
C SER A 104 6.98 -11.03 -25.20
N ALA A 105 6.38 -12.19 -24.92
CA ALA A 105 4.99 -12.28 -24.50
C ALA A 105 4.77 -11.57 -23.17
N LEU A 106 5.61 -11.84 -22.17
CA LEU A 106 5.57 -11.16 -20.87
C LEU A 106 5.73 -9.65 -21.00
N ALA A 107 6.73 -9.18 -21.75
CA ALA A 107 7.00 -7.76 -21.95
C ALA A 107 5.84 -7.02 -22.65
N ASN A 108 5.19 -7.66 -23.64
CA ASN A 108 4.05 -7.05 -24.33
C ASN A 108 2.76 -7.07 -23.49
N SER A 109 2.62 -8.01 -22.55
CA SER A 109 1.47 -8.05 -21.63
C SER A 109 1.53 -6.99 -20.53
N ILE A 110 2.68 -6.38 -20.27
CA ILE A 110 2.84 -5.36 -19.20
C ILE A 110 1.95 -4.13 -19.48
N LYS A 111 1.92 -3.64 -20.71
CA LYS A 111 1.16 -2.43 -21.06
C LYS A 111 -0.34 -2.59 -20.78
N PRO A 112 -1.04 -3.61 -21.28
CA PRO A 112 -2.46 -3.84 -20.96
C PRO A 112 -2.74 -3.98 -19.47
N ILE A 113 -1.83 -4.63 -18.72
CA ILE A 113 -1.98 -4.77 -17.27
C ILE A 113 -1.96 -3.39 -16.57
N PHE A 114 -1.04 -2.51 -16.95
CA PHE A 114 -0.98 -1.17 -16.39
C PHE A 114 -2.14 -0.27 -16.85
N GLU A 115 -2.62 -0.44 -18.08
CA GLU A 115 -3.82 0.26 -18.58
C GLU A 115 -5.07 -0.16 -17.78
N ALA A 116 -5.19 -1.42 -17.44
CA ALA A 116 -6.24 -1.92 -16.56
C ALA A 116 -6.19 -1.34 -15.14
N LEU A 117 -4.97 -1.20 -14.60
CA LEU A 117 -4.76 -0.58 -13.27
C LEU A 117 -4.96 0.94 -13.28
N SER A 118 -4.93 1.59 -14.45
CA SER A 118 -5.07 3.05 -14.59
C SER A 118 -6.46 3.58 -14.23
N THR A 119 -7.46 2.71 -14.14
CA THR A 119 -8.81 3.07 -13.64
C THR A 119 -8.80 3.42 -12.14
N SER A 120 -7.72 3.11 -11.42
CA SER A 120 -7.56 3.44 -10.01
C SER A 120 -7.10 4.88 -9.83
N SER A 121 -7.79 5.66 -9.02
CA SER A 121 -7.56 7.10 -8.80
C SER A 121 -6.18 7.49 -8.23
N TRP A 122 -5.40 6.51 -7.75
CA TRP A 122 -4.08 6.73 -7.15
C TRP A 122 -2.90 6.69 -8.15
N LEU A 123 -3.14 6.19 -9.39
CA LEU A 123 -2.09 6.08 -10.41
C LEU A 123 -2.16 7.27 -11.39
N THR A 124 -1.16 8.15 -11.33
CA THR A 124 -1.05 9.21 -12.34
C THR A 124 -0.49 8.64 -13.65
N ALA A 125 -0.84 9.24 -14.80
CA ALA A 125 -0.36 8.82 -16.12
C ALA A 125 1.17 8.77 -16.20
N SER A 126 1.87 9.71 -15.56
CA SER A 126 3.34 9.72 -15.50
C SER A 126 3.89 8.54 -14.71
N MET A 127 3.30 8.21 -13.56
CA MET A 127 3.72 7.09 -12.73
C MET A 127 3.49 5.75 -13.44
N GLN A 128 2.35 5.59 -14.12
CA GLN A 128 2.06 4.43 -14.94
C GLN A 128 3.12 4.21 -16.01
N MET A 129 3.46 5.26 -16.77
CA MET A 129 4.48 5.18 -17.83
C MET A 129 5.87 4.78 -17.30
N TRP A 130 6.27 5.28 -16.13
CA TRP A 130 7.53 4.91 -15.51
C TRP A 130 7.54 3.46 -15.04
N LEU A 131 6.48 3.00 -14.38
CA LEU A 131 6.33 1.62 -13.91
C LEU A 131 6.29 0.63 -15.09
N GLU A 132 5.57 0.95 -16.16
CA GLU A 132 5.55 0.15 -17.38
C GLU A 132 6.95 -0.03 -17.98
N ARG A 133 7.70 1.08 -18.12
CA ARG A 133 9.07 1.03 -18.66
C ARG A 133 10.02 0.26 -17.76
N ALA A 134 9.96 0.48 -16.45
CA ALA A 134 10.78 -0.23 -15.47
C ALA A 134 10.50 -1.73 -15.49
N SER A 135 9.22 -2.13 -15.52
CA SER A 135 8.83 -3.54 -15.60
C SER A 135 9.28 -4.20 -16.90
N LYS A 136 9.12 -3.53 -18.04
CA LYS A 136 9.62 -4.02 -19.32
C LYS A 136 11.14 -4.19 -19.32
N PHE A 137 11.85 -3.22 -18.76
CA PHE A 137 13.30 -3.29 -18.64
C PHE A 137 13.74 -4.51 -17.82
N LEU A 138 13.12 -4.74 -16.65
CA LEU A 138 13.42 -5.90 -15.80
C LEU A 138 13.16 -7.24 -16.53
N VAL A 139 12.02 -7.37 -17.21
CA VAL A 139 11.68 -8.57 -17.99
C VAL A 139 12.75 -8.83 -19.05
N TRP A 140 13.18 -7.79 -19.79
CA TRP A 140 14.20 -7.97 -20.83
C TRP A 140 15.58 -8.28 -20.26
N VAL A 141 15.98 -7.68 -19.13
CA VAL A 141 17.25 -7.99 -18.47
C VAL A 141 17.31 -9.46 -18.07
N ILE A 142 16.24 -9.99 -17.48
CA ILE A 142 16.16 -11.40 -17.09
C ILE A 142 16.16 -12.31 -18.35
N GLY A 143 15.38 -11.97 -19.37
CA GLY A 143 15.31 -12.74 -20.60
C GLY A 143 16.66 -12.83 -21.34
N ILE A 144 17.37 -11.70 -21.43
CA ILE A 144 18.69 -11.63 -22.03
C ILE A 144 19.70 -12.43 -21.19
N ALA A 145 19.66 -12.33 -19.86
CA ALA A 145 20.55 -13.09 -18.99
C ALA A 145 20.39 -14.60 -19.22
N ILE A 146 19.16 -15.12 -19.29
CA ILE A 146 18.90 -16.56 -19.56
C ILE A 146 19.40 -16.95 -20.97
N ILE A 147 19.21 -16.10 -21.97
CA ILE A 147 19.73 -16.35 -23.33
C ILE A 147 21.27 -16.43 -23.31
N LEU A 148 21.94 -15.54 -22.61
CA LEU A 148 23.40 -15.55 -22.49
C LEU A 148 23.91 -16.83 -21.82
N ASP A 149 23.20 -17.31 -20.78
CA ASP A 149 23.51 -18.57 -20.10
C ASP A 149 23.44 -19.77 -21.01
N ILE A 150 22.42 -19.84 -21.91
CA ILE A 150 22.29 -20.91 -22.92
C ILE A 150 23.52 -20.98 -23.84
N PHE A 151 24.15 -19.83 -24.13
CA PHE A 151 25.38 -19.79 -24.95
C PHE A 151 26.66 -19.99 -24.11
N GLY A 152 26.52 -20.33 -22.82
CA GLY A 152 27.67 -20.64 -21.95
C GLY A 152 28.38 -19.40 -21.40
N ILE A 153 27.77 -18.22 -21.53
CA ILE A 153 28.30 -17.00 -20.92
C ILE A 153 27.94 -17.02 -19.42
N GLN A 154 28.95 -16.95 -18.57
CA GLN A 154 28.74 -16.96 -17.13
C GLN A 154 27.97 -15.74 -16.68
N ILE A 155 26.70 -15.94 -16.27
CA ILE A 155 25.83 -14.89 -15.74
C ILE A 155 26.00 -14.63 -14.24
N GLY A 156 26.81 -15.43 -13.55
CA GLY A 156 27.09 -15.28 -12.12
C GLY A 156 27.49 -13.84 -11.70
N PRO A 157 28.49 -13.22 -12.38
CA PRO A 157 28.85 -11.83 -12.10
C PRO A 157 27.71 -10.83 -12.35
N LEU A 158 26.88 -11.06 -13.35
CA LEU A 158 25.71 -10.21 -13.65
C LEU A 158 24.65 -10.32 -12.54
N ILE A 159 24.36 -11.54 -12.09
CA ILE A 159 23.43 -11.78 -10.97
C ILE A 159 23.97 -11.16 -9.68
N ALA A 160 25.27 -11.31 -9.40
CA ALA A 160 25.88 -10.70 -8.24
C ALA A 160 25.79 -9.17 -8.27
N GLY A 161 26.07 -8.56 -9.44
CA GLY A 161 25.92 -7.12 -9.64
C GLY A 161 24.49 -6.62 -9.47
N LEU A 162 23.51 -7.32 -10.03
CA LEU A 162 22.08 -7.03 -9.85
C LEU A 162 21.65 -7.22 -8.39
N GLY A 163 22.21 -8.21 -7.68
CA GLY A 163 21.97 -8.43 -6.26
C GLY A 163 22.46 -7.22 -5.42
N LEU A 164 23.68 -6.75 -5.67
CA LEU A 164 24.23 -5.57 -4.99
C LEU A 164 23.41 -4.31 -5.31
N PHE A 165 23.04 -4.12 -6.57
CA PHE A 165 22.15 -3.02 -6.98
C PHE A 165 20.80 -3.08 -6.27
N SER A 166 20.22 -4.27 -6.15
CA SER A 166 18.94 -4.48 -5.44
C SER A 166 19.01 -4.07 -3.97
N VAL A 167 20.14 -4.36 -3.29
CA VAL A 167 20.38 -3.91 -1.91
C VAL A 167 20.43 -2.39 -1.85
N ALA A 168 21.14 -1.73 -2.78
CA ALA A 168 21.19 -0.27 -2.81
C ALA A 168 19.81 0.36 -3.02
N VAL A 169 19.00 -0.20 -3.92
CA VAL A 169 17.61 0.23 -4.16
C VAL A 169 16.74 -0.01 -2.92
N ALA A 170 16.89 -1.16 -2.26
CA ALA A 170 16.12 -1.49 -1.05
C ALA A 170 16.44 -0.52 0.09
N LEU A 171 17.71 -0.17 0.29
CA LEU A 171 18.12 0.84 1.27
C LEU A 171 17.55 2.23 0.93
N GLY A 172 17.58 2.62 -0.35
CA GLY A 172 16.98 3.89 -0.80
C GLY A 172 15.44 3.94 -0.64
N ALA A 173 14.77 2.80 -0.72
CA ALA A 173 13.33 2.67 -0.58
C ALA A 173 12.87 2.36 0.87
N GLN A 174 13.80 2.23 1.83
CA GLN A 174 13.52 1.80 3.20
C GLN A 174 12.42 2.63 3.88
N ASP A 175 12.50 3.96 3.77
CA ASP A 175 11.51 4.85 4.40
C ASP A 175 10.14 4.74 3.76
N PHE A 176 10.06 4.45 2.47
CA PHE A 176 8.79 4.17 1.81
C PHE A 176 8.12 2.93 2.41
N PHE A 177 8.86 1.83 2.54
CA PHE A 177 8.33 0.60 3.13
C PHE A 177 7.96 0.76 4.61
N LYS A 178 8.75 1.49 5.40
CA LYS A 178 8.40 1.81 6.79
C LYS A 178 7.06 2.52 6.87
N ASN A 179 6.86 3.56 6.07
CA ASN A 179 5.61 4.31 6.04
C ASN A 179 4.41 3.45 5.61
N LEU A 180 4.60 2.60 4.59
CA LEU A 180 3.57 1.68 4.12
C LEU A 180 3.13 0.70 5.21
N ILE A 181 4.11 0.05 5.86
CA ILE A 181 3.84 -0.91 6.96
C ILE A 181 3.17 -0.18 8.13
N SER A 182 3.68 1.00 8.52
CA SER A 182 3.07 1.80 9.58
C SER A 182 1.62 2.18 9.28
N GLY A 183 1.31 2.55 8.03
CA GLY A 183 -0.08 2.83 7.62
C GLY A 183 -0.99 1.60 7.76
N ILE A 184 -0.52 0.43 7.35
CA ILE A 184 -1.25 -0.84 7.51
C ILE A 184 -1.47 -1.17 8.99
N LEU A 185 -0.45 -0.96 9.84
CA LEU A 185 -0.56 -1.22 11.28
C LEU A 185 -1.52 -0.24 11.97
N ILE A 186 -1.48 1.05 11.64
CA ILE A 186 -2.42 2.06 12.17
C ILE A 186 -3.87 1.62 11.90
N ILE A 187 -4.16 1.19 10.66
CA ILE A 187 -5.49 0.73 10.26
C ILE A 187 -5.82 -0.62 10.92
N GLY A 188 -4.89 -1.58 10.92
CA GLY A 188 -5.13 -2.93 11.42
C GLY A 188 -5.29 -3.01 12.93
N GLU A 189 -4.59 -2.16 13.70
CA GLU A 189 -4.70 -2.04 15.15
C GLU A 189 -5.82 -1.11 15.59
N HIS A 190 -6.51 -0.45 14.66
CA HIS A 190 -7.55 0.56 14.95
C HIS A 190 -7.07 1.66 15.91
N ARG A 191 -5.80 2.10 15.79
CA ARG A 191 -5.25 3.12 16.70
C ARG A 191 -6.01 4.44 16.65
N PHE A 192 -6.46 4.81 15.47
CA PHE A 192 -7.40 5.90 15.19
C PHE A 192 -8.00 5.73 13.80
N GLN A 193 -9.14 6.35 13.54
CA GLN A 193 -9.88 6.26 12.29
C GLN A 193 -10.15 7.66 11.70
N PRO A 194 -10.46 7.76 10.40
CA PRO A 194 -10.96 9.01 9.83
C PRO A 194 -12.18 9.53 10.60
N GLY A 195 -12.13 10.80 11.02
CA GLY A 195 -13.12 11.43 11.89
C GLY A 195 -12.69 11.52 13.34
N ASP A 196 -11.71 10.74 13.80
CA ASP A 196 -11.23 10.82 15.18
C ASP A 196 -10.46 12.11 15.42
N ARG A 197 -10.70 12.69 16.59
CA ARG A 197 -9.87 13.76 17.12
C ARG A 197 -8.66 13.14 17.82
N ILE A 198 -7.47 13.46 17.38
CA ILE A 198 -6.22 12.95 17.96
C ILE A 198 -5.32 14.08 18.44
N GLU A 199 -4.50 13.73 19.43
CA GLU A 199 -3.40 14.55 19.92
C GLU A 199 -2.10 13.76 19.76
N VAL A 200 -1.12 14.34 19.06
CA VAL A 200 0.16 13.70 18.75
C VAL A 200 1.26 14.36 19.55
N ALA A 201 1.93 13.58 20.39
CA ALA A 201 3.08 14.00 21.20
C ALA A 201 2.85 15.24 22.11
N GLY A 202 1.59 15.62 22.35
CA GLY A 202 1.23 16.82 23.13
C GLY A 202 1.34 18.16 22.37
N GLU A 203 1.75 18.14 21.10
CA GLU A 203 2.00 19.35 20.31
C GLU A 203 0.95 19.58 19.23
N LEU A 204 0.45 18.51 18.63
CA LEU A 204 -0.49 18.57 17.52
C LEU A 204 -1.87 18.06 17.92
N HIS A 205 -2.88 18.90 17.73
CA HIS A 205 -4.29 18.54 17.88
C HIS A 205 -5.03 18.70 16.56
N GLY A 206 -5.81 17.71 16.18
CA GLY A 206 -6.62 17.80 14.97
C GLY A 206 -7.54 16.61 14.78
N ILE A 207 -8.26 16.62 13.65
CA ILE A 207 -9.18 15.56 13.24
C ILE A 207 -8.54 14.80 12.09
N VAL A 208 -8.48 13.49 12.18
CA VAL A 208 -7.99 12.61 11.11
C VAL A 208 -8.93 12.72 9.92
N GLU A 209 -8.41 13.14 8.77
CA GLU A 209 -9.19 13.27 7.54
C GLU A 209 -9.09 12.02 6.68
N THR A 210 -7.87 11.58 6.42
CA THR A 210 -7.60 10.37 5.63
C THR A 210 -6.31 9.70 6.08
N ILE A 211 -6.29 8.37 6.05
CA ILE A 211 -5.09 7.55 6.26
C ILE A 211 -4.69 7.00 4.89
N GLY A 212 -3.58 7.51 4.34
CA GLY A 212 -3.05 7.08 3.06
C GLY A 212 -1.95 6.02 3.21
N PHE A 213 -1.41 5.55 2.09
CA PHE A 213 -0.33 4.54 2.06
C PHE A 213 0.95 4.99 2.77
N ARG A 214 1.32 6.25 2.62
CA ARG A 214 2.58 6.79 3.14
C ARG A 214 2.37 7.76 4.28
N SER A 215 1.26 8.47 4.28
CA SER A 215 1.01 9.59 5.18
C SER A 215 -0.47 9.70 5.54
N THR A 216 -0.73 10.20 6.72
CA THR A 216 -2.05 10.54 7.24
C THR A 216 -2.25 12.05 7.14
N VAL A 217 -3.43 12.48 6.70
CA VAL A 217 -3.84 13.89 6.66
C VAL A 217 -4.69 14.17 7.89
N ILE A 218 -4.29 15.17 8.66
CA ILE A 218 -4.96 15.64 9.86
C ILE A 218 -5.39 17.10 9.63
N ARG A 219 -6.66 17.39 9.86
CA ARG A 219 -7.21 18.75 9.83
C ARG A 219 -6.99 19.41 11.19
N THR A 220 -6.15 20.43 11.23
CA THR A 220 -5.96 21.22 12.46
C THR A 220 -7.21 22.04 12.80
N PHE A 221 -7.30 22.55 14.01
CA PHE A 221 -8.43 23.42 14.40
C PHE A 221 -8.49 24.75 13.64
N ASP A 222 -7.35 25.19 13.07
CA ASP A 222 -7.30 26.33 12.14
C ASP A 222 -7.76 25.97 10.71
N THR A 223 -8.36 24.78 10.54
CA THR A 223 -8.85 24.24 9.28
C THR A 223 -7.78 23.92 8.23
N ALA A 224 -6.51 24.03 8.55
CA ALA A 224 -5.41 23.70 7.66
C ALA A 224 -5.18 22.18 7.61
N PRO A 225 -4.98 21.56 6.44
CA PRO A 225 -4.59 20.17 6.34
C PRO A 225 -3.10 20.03 6.67
N MET A 226 -2.77 19.15 7.59
CA MET A 226 -1.41 18.77 7.93
C MET A 226 -1.18 17.32 7.47
N THR A 227 -0.10 17.08 6.75
CA THR A 227 0.28 15.75 6.28
C THR A 227 1.45 15.23 7.08
N ILE A 228 1.27 14.12 7.78
CA ILE A 228 2.28 13.48 8.62
C ILE A 228 2.63 12.11 8.06
N PRO A 229 3.92 11.76 7.91
CA PRO A 229 4.33 10.39 7.54
C PRO A 229 3.79 9.35 8.52
N ASN A 230 3.28 8.24 8.04
CA ASN A 230 2.68 7.20 8.89
C ASN A 230 3.68 6.62 9.89
N LYS A 231 4.95 6.51 9.49
CA LYS A 231 6.02 6.05 10.36
C LYS A 231 6.15 6.92 11.61
N ASP A 232 6.04 8.26 11.44
CA ASP A 232 6.18 9.19 12.55
C ASP A 232 4.99 9.06 13.52
N LEU A 233 3.77 8.86 12.99
CA LEU A 233 2.57 8.59 13.80
C LEU A 233 2.59 7.22 14.49
N SER A 234 3.26 6.24 13.89
CA SER A 234 3.40 4.91 14.48
C SER A 234 4.38 4.88 15.65
N ASP A 235 5.42 5.71 15.60
CA ASP A 235 6.52 5.70 16.57
C ASP A 235 6.29 6.64 17.76
N VAL A 236 5.32 7.56 17.68
CA VAL A 236 5.03 8.52 18.73
C VAL A 236 3.80 8.16 19.57
N LYS A 237 3.66 8.82 20.72
CA LYS A 237 2.46 8.70 21.55
C LYS A 237 1.32 9.47 20.88
N VAL A 238 0.22 8.79 20.65
CA VAL A 238 -1.02 9.38 20.13
C VAL A 238 -2.12 9.16 21.16
N ILE A 239 -2.82 10.24 21.53
CA ILE A 239 -4.03 10.16 22.36
C ILE A 239 -5.21 10.26 21.40
N ASN A 240 -6.06 9.25 21.40
CA ASN A 240 -7.29 9.23 20.62
C ASN A 240 -8.45 9.80 21.47
N HIS A 241 -8.79 11.06 21.23
CA HIS A 241 -9.92 11.71 21.87
C HIS A 241 -11.27 11.33 21.24
N GLY A 242 -11.27 10.65 20.08
CA GLY A 242 -12.47 10.10 19.46
C GLY A 242 -13.06 8.93 20.26
N GLU A 243 -12.22 8.19 20.98
CA GLU A 243 -12.61 7.06 21.82
C GLU A 243 -12.76 7.45 23.32
N MET A 244 -12.81 8.74 23.60
CA MET A 244 -12.96 9.23 24.99
C MET A 244 -14.31 8.79 25.55
N ILE A 245 -14.30 8.08 26.66
CA ILE A 245 -15.51 7.62 27.36
C ILE A 245 -16.16 8.77 28.14
N ASN A 246 -15.36 9.57 28.86
CA ASN A 246 -15.81 10.70 29.65
C ASN A 246 -14.84 11.87 29.52
N ARG A 247 -15.34 13.09 29.65
CA ARG A 247 -14.53 14.30 29.73
C ARG A 247 -14.30 14.70 31.17
N ARG A 248 -13.06 14.64 31.60
CA ARG A 248 -12.69 15.02 32.97
C ARG A 248 -12.63 16.56 33.13
N ILE A 249 -13.36 17.08 34.12
CA ILE A 249 -13.18 18.41 34.69
C ILE A 249 -12.27 18.23 35.90
N ASN A 250 -11.21 19.00 35.99
CA ASN A 250 -10.29 19.02 37.13
C ASN A 250 -9.94 20.46 37.42
N TRP A 251 -10.67 21.04 38.33
CA TRP A 251 -10.52 22.45 38.70
C TRP A 251 -10.03 22.59 40.13
N LYS A 252 -9.31 23.67 40.37
CA LYS A 252 -8.92 24.14 41.65
C LYS A 252 -9.57 25.53 41.84
N ILE A 253 -10.48 25.63 42.79
CA ILE A 253 -11.08 26.90 43.17
C ILE A 253 -10.44 27.41 44.46
N ASN A 254 -10.35 28.73 44.59
CA ASN A 254 -9.69 29.39 45.70
C ASN A 254 -10.73 30.14 46.49
N LEU A 255 -10.92 29.76 47.77
CA LEU A 255 -11.82 30.46 48.71
C LEU A 255 -11.01 31.32 49.65
N ILE A 256 -11.60 32.39 50.12
CA ILE A 256 -10.95 33.33 51.05
C ILE A 256 -10.82 32.73 52.45
N TYR A 257 -9.85 33.14 53.23
CA TYR A 257 -9.64 32.65 54.61
C TYR A 257 -10.72 33.07 55.61
N SER A 258 -11.60 34.02 55.28
CA SER A 258 -12.77 34.36 56.09
C SER A 258 -13.90 33.34 55.99
N THR A 259 -13.83 32.38 55.04
CA THR A 259 -14.82 31.30 54.89
C THR A 259 -14.78 30.37 56.11
N SER A 260 -15.90 30.24 56.81
CA SER A 260 -16.00 29.35 57.97
C SER A 260 -15.99 27.86 57.57
N VAL A 261 -15.78 26.98 58.54
CA VAL A 261 -15.80 25.53 58.29
C VAL A 261 -17.18 25.07 57.81
N GLU A 262 -18.23 25.62 58.42
CA GLU A 262 -19.63 25.35 58.06
C GLU A 262 -19.92 25.75 56.60
N GLN A 263 -19.44 26.95 56.19
CA GLN A 263 -19.54 27.38 54.79
C GLN A 263 -18.75 26.50 53.86
N LEU A 264 -17.53 26.08 54.21
CA LEU A 264 -16.75 25.15 53.42
C LEU A 264 -17.48 23.79 53.20
N GLU A 265 -18.13 23.27 54.25
CA GLU A 265 -18.91 22.04 54.16
C GLU A 265 -20.15 22.21 53.28
N ALA A 266 -20.84 23.32 53.39
CA ALA A 266 -22.00 23.68 52.55
C ALA A 266 -21.62 23.79 51.10
N ILE A 267 -20.60 24.57 50.74
CA ILE A 267 -20.09 24.75 49.39
C ILE A 267 -19.72 23.39 48.77
N ARG A 268 -18.98 22.55 49.51
CA ARG A 268 -18.60 21.22 49.04
C ARG A 268 -19.81 20.33 48.78
N SER A 269 -20.78 20.33 49.69
CA SER A 269 -22.01 19.56 49.60
C SER A 269 -22.86 19.98 48.41
N ASP A 270 -23.02 21.29 48.21
CA ASP A 270 -23.85 21.85 47.14
C ASP A 270 -23.25 21.57 45.77
N ILE A 271 -21.94 21.73 45.60
CA ILE A 271 -21.23 21.37 44.37
C ILE A 271 -21.36 19.90 44.08
N LYS A 272 -21.11 19.03 45.09
CA LYS A 272 -21.20 17.58 44.91
C LYS A 272 -22.64 17.18 44.56
N LYS A 273 -23.64 17.73 45.21
CA LYS A 273 -25.06 17.50 44.95
C LYS A 273 -25.44 17.91 43.52
N TYR A 274 -25.05 19.12 43.11
CA TYR A 274 -25.30 19.59 41.74
C TYR A 274 -24.74 18.61 40.67
N ILE A 275 -23.49 18.17 40.87
CA ILE A 275 -22.87 17.22 39.92
C ILE A 275 -23.63 15.90 39.91
N ILE A 276 -24.10 15.38 41.03
CA ILE A 276 -24.84 14.12 41.14
C ILE A 276 -26.24 14.23 40.54
N ASP A 277 -26.91 15.37 40.76
CA ASP A 277 -28.29 15.59 40.32
C ASP A 277 -28.38 15.95 38.81
N SER A 278 -27.27 16.39 38.20
CA SER A 278 -27.22 16.78 36.79
C SER A 278 -27.01 15.55 35.90
N SER A 279 -27.82 15.45 34.83
CA SER A 279 -27.67 14.40 33.80
C SER A 279 -26.45 14.57 32.90
N ASP A 280 -25.71 15.66 32.99
CA ASP A 280 -24.55 15.98 32.18
C ASP A 280 -23.26 15.31 32.69
N PHE A 281 -23.32 14.72 33.89
CA PHE A 281 -22.17 14.09 34.52
C PHE A 281 -22.40 12.60 34.76
N SER A 282 -21.35 11.81 34.44
CA SER A 282 -21.31 10.43 34.80
C SER A 282 -20.82 10.24 36.23
N THR A 283 -21.58 9.50 37.02
CA THR A 283 -21.30 9.23 38.45
C THR A 283 -21.17 7.74 38.76
N ASP A 284 -21.13 6.89 37.73
CA ASP A 284 -21.12 5.44 37.88
C ASP A 284 -19.74 4.88 38.27
N GLY A 285 -19.69 4.03 39.24
CA GLY A 285 -18.49 3.31 39.66
C GLY A 285 -17.39 4.24 40.21
N ASP A 286 -16.21 4.22 39.58
CA ASP A 286 -15.04 5.02 39.98
C ASP A 286 -15.13 6.50 39.56
N LEU A 287 -16.24 6.92 38.93
CA LEU A 287 -16.46 8.30 38.44
C LEU A 287 -17.16 9.18 39.46
N ASP A 288 -17.26 8.77 40.73
CA ASP A 288 -17.84 9.58 41.79
C ASP A 288 -17.16 10.96 41.87
N PRO A 289 -17.92 12.10 41.90
CA PRO A 289 -17.34 13.41 41.95
C PRO A 289 -16.57 13.66 43.23
N VAL A 290 -15.36 14.19 43.08
CA VAL A 290 -14.49 14.56 44.20
C VAL A 290 -14.52 16.07 44.42
N VAL A 291 -15.06 16.50 45.53
CA VAL A 291 -15.02 17.89 45.97
C VAL A 291 -14.36 17.94 47.35
N ARG A 292 -13.11 18.39 47.42
CA ARG A 292 -12.29 18.31 48.65
C ARG A 292 -11.40 19.54 48.80
N VAL A 293 -11.27 19.99 50.05
CA VAL A 293 -10.19 20.90 50.42
C VAL A 293 -8.87 20.14 50.30
N ILE A 294 -7.91 20.66 49.56
CA ILE A 294 -6.63 19.99 49.30
C ILE A 294 -5.44 20.72 49.91
N GLU A 295 -5.51 22.05 50.05
CA GLU A 295 -4.37 22.83 50.48
C GLU A 295 -4.83 24.14 51.13
N LEU A 296 -4.04 24.64 52.07
CA LEU A 296 -4.12 26.00 52.59
C LEU A 296 -3.02 26.80 51.89
N GLY A 297 -3.40 27.58 50.87
CA GLY A 297 -2.47 28.40 50.10
C GLY A 297 -2.04 29.66 50.86
N ALA A 298 -1.17 30.49 50.27
CA ALA A 298 -0.66 31.70 50.89
C ALA A 298 -1.77 32.76 51.18
N SER A 299 -2.84 32.74 50.40
CA SER A 299 -3.96 33.70 50.51
C SER A 299 -5.35 33.06 50.29
N SER A 300 -5.43 31.74 50.16
CA SER A 300 -6.68 31.05 49.85
C SER A 300 -6.74 29.63 50.46
N ILE A 301 -7.97 29.17 50.65
CA ILE A 301 -8.28 27.76 50.92
C ILE A 301 -8.59 27.12 49.56
N ASP A 302 -7.81 26.11 49.20
CA ASP A 302 -7.87 25.54 47.88
C ASP A 302 -8.77 24.30 47.88
N VAL A 303 -9.82 24.32 47.05
CA VAL A 303 -10.76 23.22 46.89
C VAL A 303 -10.62 22.65 45.50
N MET A 304 -10.38 21.34 45.43
CA MET A 304 -10.34 20.58 44.20
C MET A 304 -11.73 20.05 43.85
N ILE A 305 -12.10 20.20 42.57
CA ILE A 305 -13.31 19.65 41.97
C ILE A 305 -12.89 18.73 40.85
N VAL A 306 -13.20 17.43 40.98
CA VAL A 306 -13.05 16.49 39.89
C VAL A 306 -14.42 15.91 39.55
N ALA A 307 -14.81 16.05 38.29
CA ALA A 307 -16.07 15.52 37.79
C ALA A 307 -15.83 14.95 36.36
N TYR A 308 -16.69 14.08 35.95
CA TYR A 308 -16.61 13.43 34.65
C TYR A 308 -17.92 13.71 33.89
N ALA A 309 -17.82 14.51 32.84
CA ALA A 309 -18.95 14.79 31.95
C ALA A 309 -19.05 13.74 30.88
N ASP A 310 -20.24 13.48 30.38
CA ASP A 310 -20.49 12.57 29.27
C ASP A 310 -19.72 13.01 27.99
N PRO A 311 -19.37 12.08 27.10
CA PRO A 311 -18.67 12.40 25.88
C PRO A 311 -19.59 13.21 24.94
N MET A 312 -19.31 14.48 24.81
CA MET A 312 -20.10 15.42 24.03
C MET A 312 -19.23 16.34 23.19
N GLY A 313 -19.83 17.02 22.24
CA GLY A 313 -19.15 18.00 21.39
C GLY A 313 -18.52 19.14 22.19
N PHE A 314 -17.59 19.87 21.58
CA PHE A 314 -16.84 20.95 22.25
C PHE A 314 -17.77 22.05 22.82
N ALA A 315 -18.79 22.43 22.05
CA ALA A 315 -19.73 23.49 22.48
C ALA A 315 -20.56 23.03 23.70
N ALA A 316 -21.17 21.85 23.65
CA ALA A 316 -21.97 21.31 24.75
C ALA A 316 -21.14 21.13 26.04
N PHE A 317 -19.90 20.63 25.91
CA PHE A 317 -19.00 20.50 27.07
C PHE A 317 -18.65 21.84 27.70
N ASN A 318 -18.46 22.90 26.89
CA ASN A 318 -18.23 24.22 27.44
C ASN A 318 -19.48 24.82 28.09
N GLU A 319 -20.69 24.51 27.61
CA GLU A 319 -21.94 24.87 28.24
C GLU A 319 -22.08 24.23 29.63
N VAL A 320 -21.78 22.93 29.75
CA VAL A 320 -21.74 22.25 31.09
C VAL A 320 -20.73 22.87 32.01
N LYS A 321 -19.55 23.27 31.52
CA LYS A 321 -18.54 23.98 32.29
C LYS A 321 -19.03 25.34 32.74
N GLU A 322 -19.69 26.10 31.86
CA GLU A 322 -20.24 27.42 32.15
C GLU A 322 -21.33 27.31 33.22
N ASN A 323 -22.23 26.36 33.13
CA ASN A 323 -23.28 26.11 34.11
C ASN A 323 -22.68 25.81 35.49
N LEU A 324 -21.62 25.02 35.58
CA LEU A 324 -20.92 24.74 36.82
C LEU A 324 -20.21 25.98 37.35
N ILE A 325 -19.62 26.85 36.52
CA ILE A 325 -19.00 28.13 36.94
C ILE A 325 -20.06 29.08 37.46
N CYS A 326 -21.22 29.19 36.80
CA CYS A 326 -22.32 30.03 37.24
C CYS A 326 -22.83 29.62 38.63
N LEU A 327 -22.95 28.31 38.88
CA LEU A 327 -23.28 27.81 40.21
C LEU A 327 -22.26 28.25 41.25
N LEU A 328 -20.97 28.12 40.99
CA LEU A 328 -19.91 28.53 41.90
C LEU A 328 -19.94 30.02 42.19
N TYR A 329 -20.22 30.86 41.21
CA TYR A 329 -20.32 32.30 41.36
C TYR A 329 -21.54 32.73 42.20
N THR A 330 -22.69 32.07 42.00
CA THR A 330 -23.90 32.39 42.79
C THR A 330 -23.79 31.95 44.23
N SER A 331 -23.07 30.85 44.50
CA SER A 331 -22.80 30.37 45.88
C SER A 331 -21.87 31.31 46.62
N ASP A 332 -20.90 31.93 45.95
CA ASP A 332 -19.95 32.89 46.54
C ASP A 332 -20.62 34.28 46.81
N ALA A 333 -21.51 34.71 45.89
CA ALA A 333 -22.24 35.97 45.98
C ALA A 333 -23.40 35.99 47.02
N ALA A 334 -23.82 34.82 47.51
CA ALA A 334 -24.86 34.73 48.52
C ALA A 334 -24.34 34.96 49.95
N ASP A 335 -23.02 35.00 50.12
CA ASP A 335 -22.34 35.17 51.40
C ASP A 335 -21.81 36.62 51.62
N GLU A 336 -21.99 37.55 50.66
CA GLU A 336 -21.79 39.00 50.85
C GLU A 336 -23.11 39.69 51.23
#